data_feba8ec4f59288f6b5f68cd85d83d45c
#
_entry.id   feba8ec4f59288f6b5f68cd85d83d45c
#
_cell.length_a   1.000
_cell.length_b   1.000
_cell.length_c   1.000
_cell.angle_alpha   90.00
_cell.angle_beta   90.00
_cell.angle_gamma   90.00
#
_symmetry.space_group_name_H-M   'P 1'
#
loop_
_entity.id
_entity.type
_entity.pdbx_description
1 polymer ?
#
loop_
_entity_poly.entity_id
_entity_poly.type
_entity_poly.pdbx_seq_one_letter_code
_entity_poly.pdbx_strand_id
1 'polypeptide(L)'
;MKEINYKNKKLKLPYDLKDGETSTEMVTRQNPFSGRSIELPEFAAVIYDNVINLNLKAEMKDKAMGMEPGFSDNQDDWQKVRNGINFFRQYFAKEYMVLLD
;
A
#
# COMPACT_ATOMS: atom_id res chain seq x y z
N MET A 1 -7.18 3.33 13.37
CA MET A 1 -8.16 2.27 13.07
C MET A 1 -7.44 1.11 12.38
N LYS A 2 -7.60 -0.10 12.89
CA LYS A 2 -6.92 -1.30 12.36
C LYS A 2 -7.84 -2.20 11.56
N GLU A 3 -9.13 -1.96 11.58
CA GLU A 3 -10.12 -2.73 10.82
C GLU A 3 -11.15 -1.79 10.24
N ILE A 4 -11.75 -2.19 9.12
CA ILE A 4 -12.77 -1.40 8.45
C ILE A 4 -13.84 -2.33 7.87
N ASN A 5 -15.10 -1.89 7.91
CA ASN A 5 -16.20 -2.62 7.28
C ASN A 5 -16.37 -2.12 5.83
N TYR A 6 -16.30 -3.04 4.88
CA TYR A 6 -16.44 -2.73 3.47
C TYR A 6 -17.25 -3.84 2.79
N LYS A 7 -18.35 -3.48 2.15
CA LYS A 7 -19.25 -4.41 1.45
C LYS A 7 -19.67 -5.58 2.33
N ASN A 8 -20.07 -5.28 3.56
CA ASN A 8 -20.50 -6.27 4.59
C ASN A 8 -19.40 -7.23 5.04
N LYS A 9 -18.14 -6.88 4.79
CA LYS A 9 -16.98 -7.65 5.26
C LYS A 9 -16.11 -6.81 6.17
N LYS A 10 -15.54 -7.43 7.18
CA LYS A 10 -14.60 -6.79 8.07
C LYS A 10 -13.18 -7.04 7.57
N LEU A 11 -12.51 -5.99 7.12
CA LEU A 11 -11.17 -6.09 6.57
C LEU A 11 -10.16 -5.68 7.62
N LYS A 12 -9.09 -6.47 7.76
CA LYS A 12 -7.98 -6.13 8.64
C LYS A 12 -6.99 -5.25 7.88
N LEU A 13 -6.72 -4.07 8.40
CA LEU A 13 -5.78 -3.15 7.79
C LEU A 13 -4.35 -3.55 8.13
N PRO A 14 -3.38 -3.27 7.24
CA PRO A 14 -1.98 -3.63 7.47
C PRO A 14 -1.33 -2.81 8.58
N TYR A 15 -1.89 -1.66 8.89
CA TYR A 15 -1.46 -0.76 9.97
C TYR A 15 -2.60 0.20 10.28
N ASP A 16 -2.44 1.01 11.35
CA ASP A 16 -3.47 1.98 11.74
C ASP A 16 -3.61 3.09 10.70
N LEU A 17 -4.86 3.35 10.28
CA LEU A 17 -5.19 4.52 9.47
C LEU A 17 -5.81 5.60 10.35
N LYS A 18 -5.56 6.85 10.00
CA LYS A 18 -6.17 8.00 10.66
C LYS A 18 -7.63 8.12 10.26
N ASP A 19 -8.45 8.79 11.09
CA ASP A 19 -9.89 8.91 10.84
C ASP A 19 -10.20 9.47 9.45
N GLY A 20 -9.43 10.46 8.98
CA GLY A 20 -9.62 11.04 7.66
C GLY A 20 -9.20 10.15 6.50
N GLU A 21 -8.61 8.98 6.78
CA GLU A 21 -8.09 8.06 5.76
C GLU A 21 -8.94 6.80 5.61
N THR A 22 -10.09 6.74 6.26
CA THR A 22 -10.91 5.52 6.30
C THR A 22 -12.18 5.60 5.44
N SER A 23 -12.25 6.56 4.52
CA SER A 23 -13.39 6.71 3.62
C SER A 23 -13.53 5.52 2.68
N THR A 24 -14.79 5.14 2.41
CA THR A 24 -15.10 4.08 1.45
C THR A 24 -15.51 4.64 0.08
N GLU A 25 -15.38 5.95 -0.13
CA GLU A 25 -15.62 6.54 -1.45
C GLU A 25 -14.64 6.00 -2.48
N MET A 26 -15.13 5.76 -3.68
CA MET A 26 -14.29 5.26 -4.77
C MET A 26 -13.44 6.40 -5.33
N VAL A 27 -12.15 6.13 -5.46
CA VAL A 27 -11.18 7.04 -6.07
C VAL A 27 -10.38 6.27 -7.11
N THR A 28 -9.71 6.99 -8.01
CA THR A 28 -8.91 6.37 -9.06
C THR A 28 -7.42 6.47 -8.73
N ARG A 29 -6.70 5.39 -8.97
CA ARG A 29 -5.23 5.38 -8.91
C ARG A 29 -4.68 4.77 -10.19
N GLN A 30 -3.47 5.17 -10.56
CA GLN A 30 -2.82 4.74 -11.79
C GLN A 30 -1.46 4.13 -11.48
N ASN A 31 -1.15 3.02 -12.14
CA ASN A 31 0.19 2.44 -12.08
C ASN A 31 1.14 3.34 -12.88
N PRO A 32 2.17 3.92 -12.24
CA PRO A 32 3.08 4.85 -12.92
C PRO A 32 3.94 4.19 -14.01
N PHE A 33 4.06 2.88 -13.99
CA PHE A 33 4.89 2.16 -14.96
C PHE A 33 4.10 1.71 -16.19
N SER A 34 2.90 1.18 -15.99
CA SER A 34 2.09 0.66 -17.07
C SER A 34 1.09 1.66 -17.65
N GLY A 35 0.78 2.73 -16.90
CA GLY A 35 -0.25 3.69 -17.26
C GLY A 35 -1.67 3.20 -17.04
N ARG A 36 -1.85 1.96 -16.55
CA ARG A 36 -3.17 1.42 -16.27
C ARG A 36 -3.73 1.99 -14.98
N SER A 37 -5.04 2.22 -14.96
CA SER A 37 -5.71 2.78 -13.79
C SER A 37 -6.89 1.91 -13.38
N ILE A 38 -7.31 2.07 -12.11
CA ILE A 38 -8.45 1.35 -11.57
C ILE A 38 -9.06 2.15 -10.42
N GLU A 39 -10.35 1.97 -10.19
CA GLU A 39 -11.04 2.57 -9.06
C GLU A 39 -10.98 1.63 -7.85
N LEU A 40 -10.80 2.22 -6.66
CA LEU A 40 -10.78 1.48 -5.40
C LEU A 40 -11.24 2.44 -4.28
N PRO A 41 -11.69 1.90 -3.13
CA PRO A 41 -12.10 2.77 -2.03
C PRO A 41 -10.91 3.56 -1.49
N GLU A 42 -11.18 4.77 -0.98
CA GLU A 42 -10.14 5.68 -0.54
C GLU A 42 -9.19 5.07 0.49
N PHE A 43 -9.70 4.29 1.45
CA PHE A 43 -8.83 3.67 2.44
C PHE A 43 -7.79 2.73 1.79
N ALA A 44 -8.18 2.02 0.74
CA ALA A 44 -7.27 1.17 -0.01
C ALA A 44 -6.28 2.01 -0.83
N ALA A 45 -6.75 3.13 -1.39
CA ALA A 45 -5.88 4.05 -2.13
C ALA A 45 -4.81 4.67 -1.21
N VAL A 46 -5.16 5.00 0.03
CA VAL A 46 -4.20 5.49 1.02
C VAL A 46 -3.12 4.43 1.28
N ILE A 47 -3.52 3.18 1.45
CA ILE A 47 -2.57 2.08 1.65
C ILE A 47 -1.65 1.94 0.44
N TYR A 48 -2.21 2.00 -0.76
CA TYR A 48 -1.41 1.96 -1.99
C TYR A 48 -0.39 3.11 -2.04
N ASP A 49 -0.83 4.34 -1.76
CA ASP A 49 0.05 5.51 -1.76
C ASP A 49 1.19 5.33 -0.75
N ASN A 50 0.88 4.79 0.43
CA ASN A 50 1.88 4.53 1.47
C ASN A 50 2.87 3.45 1.04
N VAL A 51 2.39 2.38 0.39
CA VAL A 51 3.27 1.32 -0.13
C VAL A 51 4.28 1.90 -1.12
N ILE A 52 3.81 2.70 -2.09
CA ILE A 52 4.68 3.31 -3.09
C ILE A 52 5.69 4.25 -2.43
N ASN A 53 5.23 5.13 -1.54
CA ASN A 53 6.10 6.10 -0.88
C ASN A 53 7.14 5.44 0.01
N LEU A 54 6.75 4.44 0.78
CA LEU A 54 7.68 3.70 1.66
C LEU A 54 8.69 2.90 0.87
N ASN A 55 8.28 2.29 -0.24
CA ASN A 55 9.17 1.54 -1.10
C ASN A 55 10.26 2.46 -1.69
N LEU A 56 9.86 3.62 -2.23
CA LEU A 56 10.82 4.58 -2.77
C LEU A 56 11.76 5.10 -1.69
N LYS A 57 11.23 5.42 -0.51
CA LYS A 57 12.04 5.92 0.60
C LYS A 57 13.07 4.89 1.05
N ALA A 58 12.66 3.63 1.18
CA ALA A 58 13.56 2.57 1.61
C ALA A 58 14.66 2.31 0.58
N GLU A 59 14.31 2.31 -0.72
CA GLU A 59 15.30 2.15 -1.80
C GLU A 59 16.31 3.29 -1.80
N MET A 60 15.86 4.52 -1.61
CA MET A 60 16.74 5.68 -1.58
C MET A 60 17.71 5.62 -0.40
N LYS A 61 17.23 5.20 0.78
CA LYS A 61 18.10 5.02 1.94
C LYS A 61 19.17 3.94 1.70
N ASP A 62 18.76 2.80 1.15
CA ASP A 62 19.68 1.70 0.89
C ASP A 62 20.74 2.11 -0.11
N LYS A 63 20.39 2.84 -1.16
CA LYS A 63 21.35 3.36 -2.12
C LYS A 63 22.31 4.37 -1.49
N ALA A 64 21.80 5.27 -0.66
CA ALA A 64 22.62 6.28 0.00
C ALA A 64 23.64 5.65 0.95
N MET A 65 23.30 4.52 1.54
CA MET A 65 24.19 3.78 2.45
C MET A 65 25.07 2.76 1.72
N GLY A 66 24.92 2.62 0.40
CA GLY A 66 25.68 1.65 -0.38
C GLY A 66 25.27 0.21 -0.14
N MET A 67 24.07 -0.02 0.38
CA MET A 67 23.54 -1.35 0.69
C MET A 67 22.49 -1.76 -0.34
N GLU A 68 22.32 -3.07 -0.52
CA GLU A 68 21.23 -3.58 -1.35
C GLU A 68 19.87 -3.38 -0.66
N PRO A 69 18.79 -3.16 -1.43
CA PRO A 69 17.45 -3.01 -0.86
C PRO A 69 17.08 -4.19 0.04
N GLY A 70 16.56 -3.87 1.22
CA GLY A 70 16.13 -4.86 2.19
C GLY A 70 17.19 -5.29 3.22
N PHE A 71 18.42 -4.81 3.09
CA PHE A 71 19.52 -5.19 3.99
C PHE A 71 19.97 -4.08 4.93
N SER A 72 19.25 -2.98 4.98
CA SER A 72 19.59 -1.86 5.85
C SER A 72 18.75 -1.89 7.13
N ASP A 73 18.95 -0.88 7.99
CA ASP A 73 18.15 -0.66 9.19
C ASP A 73 16.70 -0.22 8.88
N ASN A 74 16.29 -0.25 7.60
CA ASN A 74 14.95 0.09 7.14
C ASN A 74 13.95 -1.08 7.24
N GLN A 75 14.21 -2.08 8.03
CA GLN A 75 13.34 -3.26 8.08
C GLN A 75 11.90 -2.94 8.43
N ASP A 76 11.67 -1.92 9.28
CA ASP A 76 10.31 -1.50 9.62
C ASP A 76 9.56 -0.97 8.39
N ASP A 77 10.22 -0.17 7.55
CA ASP A 77 9.62 0.35 6.32
C ASP A 77 9.32 -0.77 5.34
N TRP A 78 10.26 -1.70 5.15
CA TRP A 78 10.05 -2.87 4.29
C TRP A 78 8.94 -3.77 4.82
N GLN A 79 8.81 -3.90 6.15
CA GLN A 79 7.73 -4.68 6.76
C GLN A 79 6.37 -4.05 6.46
N LYS A 80 6.26 -2.72 6.54
CA LYS A 80 5.03 -2.00 6.20
C LYS A 80 4.68 -2.16 4.73
N VAL A 81 5.65 -2.08 3.84
CA VAL A 81 5.45 -2.32 2.40
C VAL A 81 4.89 -3.73 2.18
N ARG A 82 5.50 -4.72 2.78
CA ARG A 82 5.06 -6.12 2.67
C ARG A 82 3.65 -6.31 3.19
N ASN A 83 3.33 -5.72 4.34
CA ASN A 83 2.00 -5.79 4.93
C ASN A 83 0.95 -5.15 4.03
N GLY A 84 1.27 -4.01 3.42
CA GLY A 84 0.39 -3.35 2.46
C GLY A 84 0.14 -4.19 1.22
N ILE A 85 1.17 -4.79 0.67
CA ILE A 85 1.06 -5.69 -0.49
C ILE A 85 0.20 -6.90 -0.14
N ASN A 86 0.42 -7.52 1.02
CA ASN A 86 -0.37 -8.67 1.46
C ASN A 86 -1.83 -8.30 1.65
N PHE A 87 -2.13 -7.10 2.17
CA PHE A 87 -3.48 -6.59 2.28
C PHE A 87 -4.17 -6.55 0.91
N PHE A 88 -3.50 -5.99 -0.11
CA PHE A 88 -4.04 -5.94 -1.47
C PHE A 88 -4.24 -7.33 -2.06
N ARG A 89 -3.30 -8.21 -1.88
CA ARG A 89 -3.42 -9.59 -2.41
C ARG A 89 -4.56 -10.35 -1.76
N GLN A 90 -4.87 -10.07 -0.51
CA GLN A 90 -5.92 -10.74 0.24
C GLN A 90 -7.31 -10.19 -0.09
N TYR A 91 -7.46 -8.88 -0.16
CA TYR A 91 -8.76 -8.22 -0.28
C TYR A 91 -9.01 -7.53 -1.60
N PHE A 92 -7.98 -7.12 -2.30
CA PHE A 92 -8.05 -6.34 -3.53
C PHE A 92 -7.11 -6.92 -4.59
N ALA A 93 -7.22 -8.21 -4.85
CA ALA A 93 -6.31 -8.92 -5.77
C ALA A 93 -6.35 -8.33 -7.18
N LYS A 94 -7.53 -7.92 -7.67
CA LYS A 94 -7.69 -7.31 -8.99
C LYS A 94 -6.96 -5.98 -9.06
N GLU A 95 -7.14 -5.14 -8.04
CA GLU A 95 -6.49 -3.84 -7.94
C GLU A 95 -4.98 -4.00 -7.80
N TYR A 96 -4.53 -5.01 -7.08
CA TYR A 96 -3.12 -5.35 -6.96
C TYR A 96 -2.50 -5.63 -8.33
N MET A 97 -3.17 -6.42 -9.15
CA MET A 97 -2.67 -6.78 -10.48
C MET A 97 -2.55 -5.56 -11.40
N VAL A 98 -3.40 -4.57 -11.23
CA VAL A 98 -3.34 -3.34 -12.03
C VAL A 98 -2.27 -2.39 -11.49
N LEU A 99 -2.22 -2.19 -10.18
CA LEU A 99 -1.43 -1.12 -9.57
C LEU A 99 -0.04 -1.55 -9.10
N LEU A 100 0.13 -2.78 -8.67
CA LEU A 100 1.35 -3.24 -8.01
C LEU A 100 2.04 -4.42 -8.68
N ASP A 101 1.43 -4.97 -9.70
CA ASP A 101 2.01 -6.11 -10.40
C ASP A 101 2.95 -5.66 -11.52
#